data_5a952efe714872d1c35980bbb8284b87
#
_entry.id   5a952efe714872d1c35980bbb8284b87
#
_cell.length_a   1.000
_cell.length_b   1.000
_cell.length_c   1.000
_cell.angle_alpha   90.00
_cell.angle_beta   90.00
_cell.angle_gamma   90.00
#
_symmetry.space_group_name_H-M   'P 1'
#
loop_
_entity.id
_entity.type
_entity.pdbx_description
1 polymer ?
#
loop_
_entity_poly.entity_id
_entity_poly.type
_entity_poly.pdbx_seq_one_letter_code
_entity_poly.pdbx_strand_id
1 'polypeptide(L)'
;MTITLAIDTSTSRTSVAVVEDGSILWSGHRDGATEHGPALPSLVQEGIKGFAIEAVVVGMGPGPYTGLRVGIAFAESFALARGISVRGVCSLDAIAAQVNEKDFIVTVDARRKEVYWARYKDGVRIGEPAVSF
;
A
#
# COMPACT_ATOMS: atom_id res chain seq x y z
N MET A 1 -21.88 -3.10 1.74
CA MET A 1 -20.54 -3.74 1.78
C MET A 1 -19.70 -3.19 0.64
N THR A 2 -18.52 -2.71 0.99
CA THR A 2 -17.68 -1.99 0.03
C THR A 2 -16.54 -2.85 -0.46
N ILE A 3 -16.41 -2.98 -1.78
CA ILE A 3 -15.29 -3.69 -2.41
C ILE A 3 -14.22 -2.65 -2.73
N THR A 4 -13.05 -2.80 -2.14
CA THR A 4 -11.96 -1.84 -2.23
C THR A 4 -10.75 -2.43 -2.94
N LEU A 5 -10.18 -1.66 -3.86
CA LEU A 5 -8.89 -1.96 -4.47
C LEU A 5 -7.80 -1.32 -3.62
N ALA A 6 -6.85 -2.12 -3.17
CA ALA A 6 -5.73 -1.66 -2.37
C ALA A 6 -4.42 -1.78 -3.16
N ILE A 7 -3.62 -0.72 -3.16
CA ILE A 7 -2.38 -0.63 -3.93
C ILE A 7 -1.26 -0.11 -3.04
N ASP A 8 -0.08 -0.72 -3.13
CA ASP A 8 1.11 -0.19 -2.47
C ASP A 8 2.35 -0.44 -3.34
N THR A 9 3.08 0.63 -3.62
CA THR A 9 4.36 0.59 -4.33
C THR A 9 5.46 1.30 -3.53
N SER A 10 5.33 1.31 -2.21
CA SER A 10 6.27 2.01 -1.32
C SER A 10 7.59 1.25 -1.09
N THR A 11 7.65 -0.02 -1.46
CA THR A 11 8.86 -0.84 -1.35
C THR A 11 9.26 -1.33 -2.75
N SER A 12 10.23 -2.25 -2.84
CA SER A 12 10.58 -2.89 -4.10
C SER A 12 9.49 -3.83 -4.62
N ARG A 13 8.46 -4.06 -3.82
CA ARG A 13 7.32 -4.91 -4.19
C ARG A 13 6.15 -4.07 -4.66
N THR A 14 5.54 -4.48 -5.78
CA THR A 14 4.24 -3.96 -6.21
C THR A 14 3.18 -4.87 -5.62
N SER A 15 2.32 -4.35 -4.75
CA SER A 15 1.28 -5.12 -4.09
C SER A 15 -0.10 -4.61 -4.46
N VAL A 16 -1.00 -5.54 -4.78
CA VAL A 16 -2.40 -5.22 -5.11
C VAL A 16 -3.30 -6.23 -4.40
N ALA A 17 -4.38 -5.75 -3.86
CA ALA A 17 -5.39 -6.61 -3.25
C ALA A 17 -6.80 -6.07 -3.54
N VAL A 18 -7.76 -6.96 -3.55
CA VAL A 18 -9.18 -6.62 -3.58
C VAL A 18 -9.76 -7.13 -2.28
N VAL A 19 -10.37 -6.24 -1.51
CA VAL A 19 -10.86 -6.56 -0.17
C VAL A 19 -12.31 -6.13 0.00
N GLU A 20 -13.04 -6.85 0.86
CA GLU A 20 -14.40 -6.53 1.24
C GLU A 20 -14.57 -6.81 2.72
N ASP A 21 -14.90 -5.77 3.50
CA ASP A 21 -15.19 -5.90 4.93
C ASP A 21 -14.14 -6.71 5.71
N GLY A 22 -12.86 -6.43 5.48
CA GLY A 22 -11.76 -7.10 6.15
C GLY A 22 -11.36 -8.45 5.56
N SER A 23 -12.08 -8.93 4.54
CA SER A 23 -11.75 -10.17 3.84
C SER A 23 -11.00 -9.89 2.55
N ILE A 24 -9.94 -10.65 2.29
CA ILE A 24 -9.19 -10.54 1.05
C ILE A 24 -9.86 -11.44 0.01
N LEU A 25 -10.41 -10.81 -1.06
CA LEU A 25 -11.03 -11.54 -2.15
C LEU A 25 -10.01 -11.99 -3.18
N TRP A 26 -8.96 -11.20 -3.36
CA TRP A 26 -7.84 -11.48 -4.26
C TRP A 26 -6.61 -10.70 -3.80
N SER A 27 -5.44 -11.26 -3.95
CA SER A 27 -4.19 -10.54 -3.74
C SER A 27 -3.11 -11.04 -4.68
N GLY A 28 -2.22 -10.14 -5.05
CA GLY A 28 -1.08 -10.47 -5.89
C GLY A 28 0.04 -9.47 -5.69
N HIS A 29 1.24 -9.87 -6.06
CA HIS A 29 2.39 -8.99 -5.98
C HIS A 29 3.43 -9.37 -7.01
N ARG A 30 4.35 -8.44 -7.26
CA ARG A 30 5.52 -8.67 -8.11
C ARG A 30 6.70 -7.94 -7.49
N ASP A 31 7.82 -8.62 -7.38
CA ASP A 31 9.03 -8.04 -6.83
C ASP A 31 9.91 -7.41 -7.90
N GLY A 32 10.63 -6.36 -7.54
CA GLY A 32 11.54 -5.63 -8.42
C GLY A 32 11.32 -4.13 -8.38
N ALA A 33 12.35 -3.38 -8.00
CA ALA A 33 12.25 -1.93 -7.83
C ALA A 33 11.92 -1.18 -9.13
N THR A 34 12.19 -1.78 -10.29
CA THR A 34 11.92 -1.19 -11.59
C THR A 34 10.66 -1.74 -12.26
N GLU A 35 9.93 -2.62 -11.56
CA GLU A 35 8.79 -3.33 -12.14
C GLU A 35 7.43 -2.69 -11.84
N HIS A 36 7.38 -1.65 -11.01
CA HIS A 36 6.09 -1.04 -10.60
C HIS A 36 5.24 -0.60 -11.79
N GLY A 37 5.84 0.05 -12.78
CA GLY A 37 5.12 0.55 -13.94
C GLY A 37 4.40 -0.55 -14.72
N PRO A 38 5.10 -1.58 -15.20
CA PRO A 38 4.46 -2.67 -15.93
C PRO A 38 3.66 -3.62 -15.05
N ALA A 39 4.08 -3.85 -13.79
CA ALA A 39 3.42 -4.79 -12.90
C ALA A 39 2.06 -4.32 -12.42
N LEU A 40 1.93 -3.04 -12.09
CA LEU A 40 0.71 -2.53 -11.46
C LEU A 40 -0.54 -2.65 -12.34
N PRO A 41 -0.55 -2.17 -13.58
CA PRO A 41 -1.72 -2.36 -14.44
C PRO A 41 -2.07 -3.83 -14.64
N SER A 42 -1.06 -4.69 -14.80
CA SER A 42 -1.27 -6.12 -15.00
C SER A 42 -1.92 -6.78 -13.79
N LEU A 43 -1.44 -6.49 -12.59
CA LEU A 43 -2.01 -7.02 -11.36
C LEU A 43 -3.44 -6.52 -11.13
N VAL A 44 -3.67 -5.23 -11.36
CA VAL A 44 -5.01 -4.65 -11.19
C VAL A 44 -5.99 -5.28 -12.17
N GLN A 45 -5.61 -5.41 -13.43
CA GLN A 45 -6.47 -6.03 -14.45
C GLN A 45 -6.86 -7.45 -14.06
N GLU A 46 -5.93 -8.22 -13.53
CA GLU A 46 -6.19 -9.57 -13.06
C GLU A 46 -7.08 -9.57 -11.82
N GLY A 47 -6.76 -8.73 -10.83
CA GLY A 47 -7.42 -8.75 -9.53
C GLY A 47 -8.85 -8.26 -9.53
N ILE A 48 -9.20 -7.31 -10.41
CA ILE A 48 -10.55 -6.73 -10.41
C ILE A 48 -11.56 -7.52 -11.22
N LYS A 49 -11.14 -8.59 -11.90
CA LYS A 49 -12.07 -9.41 -12.70
C LYS A 49 -13.19 -9.97 -11.82
N GLY A 50 -14.42 -9.70 -12.22
CA GLY A 50 -15.59 -10.19 -11.52
C GLY A 50 -16.01 -9.37 -10.30
N PHE A 51 -15.31 -8.27 -10.03
CA PHE A 51 -15.64 -7.41 -8.88
C PHE A 51 -15.98 -6.00 -9.32
N ALA A 52 -17.01 -5.42 -8.68
CA ALA A 52 -17.36 -4.01 -8.87
C ALA A 52 -16.60 -3.19 -7.81
N ILE A 53 -15.48 -2.58 -8.21
CA ILE A 53 -14.67 -1.80 -7.30
C ILE A 53 -15.36 -0.48 -6.95
N GLU A 54 -15.54 -0.23 -5.67
CA GLU A 54 -16.30 0.91 -5.15
C GLU A 54 -15.42 1.98 -4.49
N ALA A 55 -14.19 1.63 -4.15
CA ALA A 55 -13.25 2.56 -3.53
C ALA A 55 -11.81 2.09 -3.79
N VAL A 56 -10.86 3.02 -3.67
CA VAL A 56 -9.44 2.73 -3.81
C VAL A 56 -8.69 3.22 -2.58
N VAL A 57 -7.77 2.40 -2.09
CA VAL A 57 -6.84 2.77 -1.01
C VAL A 57 -5.44 2.61 -1.56
N VAL A 58 -4.57 3.57 -1.32
CA VAL A 58 -3.19 3.52 -1.79
C VAL A 58 -2.21 3.86 -0.67
N GLY A 59 -1.14 3.08 -0.58
CA GLY A 59 -0.05 3.35 0.35
C GLY A 59 0.69 4.60 -0.03
N MET A 60 0.84 5.52 0.93
CA MET A 60 1.47 6.83 0.74
C MET A 60 2.92 6.85 1.21
N GLY A 61 3.49 5.70 1.48
CA GLY A 61 4.84 5.60 2.01
C GLY A 61 4.88 5.65 3.53
N PRO A 62 6.06 5.83 4.09
CA PRO A 62 7.30 6.27 3.45
C PRO A 62 7.89 5.21 2.50
N GLY A 63 8.58 5.68 1.47
CA GLY A 63 9.19 4.82 0.46
C GLY A 63 9.96 5.61 -0.59
N PRO A 64 10.72 4.90 -1.46
CA PRO A 64 11.43 5.56 -2.55
C PRO A 64 10.47 6.31 -3.46
N TYR A 65 10.79 7.56 -3.72
CA TYR A 65 9.91 8.52 -4.38
C TYR A 65 9.40 8.05 -5.75
N THR A 66 10.30 7.52 -6.60
CA THR A 66 9.96 7.10 -7.96
C THR A 66 8.92 5.98 -7.96
N GLY A 67 9.16 4.92 -7.19
CA GLY A 67 8.22 3.80 -7.09
C GLY A 67 6.91 4.21 -6.44
N LEU A 68 6.99 4.99 -5.38
CA LEU A 68 5.83 5.44 -4.63
C LEU A 68 4.86 6.21 -5.53
N ARG A 69 5.36 7.10 -6.38
CA ARG A 69 4.53 7.87 -7.31
C ARG A 69 3.75 7.02 -8.29
N VAL A 70 4.29 5.89 -8.71
CA VAL A 70 3.60 5.00 -9.66
C VAL A 70 2.27 4.53 -9.08
N GLY A 71 2.27 4.05 -7.84
CA GLY A 71 1.05 3.59 -7.18
C GLY A 71 0.05 4.71 -6.94
N ILE A 72 0.53 5.85 -6.46
CA ILE A 72 -0.34 7.00 -6.15
C ILE A 72 -0.99 7.53 -7.43
N ALA A 73 -0.21 7.75 -8.49
CA ALA A 73 -0.74 8.26 -9.76
C ALA A 73 -1.74 7.28 -10.38
N PHE A 74 -1.44 5.99 -10.34
CA PHE A 74 -2.36 4.97 -10.84
C PHE A 74 -3.67 4.98 -10.07
N ALA A 75 -3.59 5.00 -8.73
CA ALA A 75 -4.78 4.98 -7.88
C ALA A 75 -5.68 6.18 -8.13
N GLU A 76 -5.10 7.37 -8.22
CA GLU A 76 -5.86 8.60 -8.50
C GLU A 76 -6.52 8.54 -9.88
N SER A 77 -5.79 8.10 -10.90
CA SER A 77 -6.32 8.01 -12.27
C SER A 77 -7.42 6.97 -12.38
N PHE A 78 -7.22 5.81 -11.74
CA PHE A 78 -8.21 4.73 -11.73
C PHE A 78 -9.51 5.20 -11.07
N ALA A 79 -9.40 5.82 -9.89
CA ALA A 79 -10.56 6.32 -9.16
C ALA A 79 -11.29 7.41 -9.93
N LEU A 80 -10.56 8.34 -10.52
CA LEU A 80 -11.13 9.42 -11.32
C LEU A 80 -11.91 8.86 -12.52
N ALA A 81 -11.32 7.92 -13.24
CA ALA A 81 -11.94 7.32 -14.43
C ALA A 81 -13.24 6.59 -14.11
N ARG A 82 -13.36 6.07 -12.89
CA ARG A 82 -14.54 5.31 -12.46
C ARG A 82 -15.50 6.10 -11.58
N GLY A 83 -15.16 7.34 -11.25
CA GLY A 83 -16.01 8.18 -10.40
C GLY A 83 -16.13 7.64 -8.97
N ILE A 84 -15.08 7.00 -8.46
CA ILE A 84 -15.04 6.45 -7.10
C ILE A 84 -14.01 7.16 -6.25
N SER A 85 -14.08 6.97 -4.94
CA SER A 85 -13.18 7.64 -4.00
C SER A 85 -11.81 6.96 -3.96
N VAL A 86 -10.78 7.76 -3.65
CA VAL A 86 -9.43 7.27 -3.36
C VAL A 86 -8.97 7.84 -2.03
N ARG A 87 -8.33 7.01 -1.20
CA ARG A 87 -7.81 7.39 0.10
C ARG A 87 -6.37 6.92 0.22
N GLY A 88 -5.52 7.79 0.79
CA GLY A 88 -4.14 7.44 1.11
C GLY A 88 -4.03 6.92 2.54
N VAL A 89 -3.14 5.94 2.74
CA VAL A 89 -2.81 5.42 4.07
C VAL A 89 -1.29 5.32 4.21
N CYS A 90 -0.80 5.46 5.43
CA CYS A 90 0.62 5.24 5.70
C CYS A 90 0.95 3.76 5.51
N SER A 91 1.96 3.47 4.69
CA SER A 91 2.34 2.09 4.39
C SER A 91 2.80 1.31 5.62
N LEU A 92 3.45 1.98 6.57
CA LEU A 92 3.86 1.36 7.83
C LEU A 92 2.66 0.99 8.69
N ASP A 93 1.59 1.78 8.65
CA ASP A 93 0.35 1.48 9.38
C ASP A 93 -0.28 0.19 8.87
N ALA A 94 -0.20 -0.06 7.57
CA ALA A 94 -0.72 -1.30 6.98
C ALA A 94 0.04 -2.53 7.49
N ILE A 95 1.36 -2.41 7.63
CA ILE A 95 2.19 -3.48 8.21
C ILE A 95 1.84 -3.66 9.68
N ALA A 96 1.72 -2.55 10.41
CA ALA A 96 1.41 -2.55 11.84
C ALA A 96 0.08 -3.25 12.14
N ALA A 97 -0.90 -3.14 11.24
CA ALA A 97 -2.21 -3.75 11.41
C ALA A 97 -2.15 -5.29 11.50
N GLN A 98 -1.06 -5.88 11.02
CA GLN A 98 -0.84 -7.33 11.06
C GLN A 98 -0.12 -7.80 12.33
N VAL A 99 0.33 -6.87 13.17
CA VAL A 99 1.10 -7.17 14.38
C VAL A 99 0.16 -7.19 15.59
N ASN A 100 0.26 -8.25 16.37
CA ASN A 100 -0.60 -8.46 17.54
C ASN A 100 0.17 -8.22 18.85
N GLU A 101 0.89 -7.11 18.91
CA GLU A 101 1.66 -6.69 20.08
C GLU A 101 1.17 -5.31 20.54
N LYS A 102 1.43 -4.97 21.81
CA LYS A 102 0.99 -3.68 22.37
C LYS A 102 1.95 -2.54 22.09
N ASP A 103 3.24 -2.82 22.03
CA ASP A 103 4.29 -1.81 21.83
C ASP A 103 5.35 -2.40 20.90
N PHE A 104 5.52 -1.82 19.74
CA PHE A 104 6.46 -2.34 18.74
C PHE A 104 6.88 -1.24 17.77
N ILE A 105 7.89 -1.55 16.98
CA ILE A 105 8.39 -0.70 15.93
C ILE A 105 8.25 -1.45 14.61
N VAL A 106 7.75 -0.77 13.58
CA VAL A 106 7.75 -1.28 12.21
C VAL A 106 8.94 -0.66 11.50
N THR A 107 9.73 -1.48 10.82
CA THR A 107 10.87 -1.00 10.03
C THR A 107 10.78 -1.54 8.61
N VAL A 108 11.17 -0.70 7.64
CA VAL A 108 11.25 -1.06 6.23
C VAL A 108 12.56 -0.52 5.68
N ASP A 109 13.23 -1.32 4.85
CA ASP A 109 14.49 -0.92 4.23
C ASP A 109 14.31 0.36 3.41
N ALA A 110 15.08 1.40 3.74
CA ALA A 110 15.08 2.69 3.05
C ALA A 110 16.25 2.81 2.07
N ARG A 111 17.03 1.74 1.88
CA ARG A 111 18.27 1.70 1.12
C ARG A 111 19.37 2.55 1.76
N ARG A 112 20.60 2.47 1.25
CA ARG A 112 21.77 3.22 1.76
C ARG A 112 22.02 3.01 3.26
N LYS A 113 21.73 1.78 3.74
CA LYS A 113 21.91 1.39 5.15
C LYS A 113 21.01 2.19 6.09
N GLU A 114 19.88 2.64 5.60
CA GLU A 114 18.86 3.33 6.40
C GLU A 114 17.59 2.51 6.46
N VAL A 115 16.75 2.82 7.43
CA VAL A 115 15.41 2.22 7.54
C VAL A 115 14.38 3.32 7.74
N TYR A 116 13.23 3.16 7.14
CA TYR A 116 12.03 3.88 7.53
C TYR A 116 11.44 3.18 8.73
N TRP A 117 10.99 3.92 9.71
CA TRP A 117 10.42 3.30 10.90
C TRP A 117 9.33 4.15 11.52
N ALA A 118 8.46 3.49 12.28
CA ALA A 118 7.46 4.14 13.12
C ALA A 118 7.20 3.28 14.34
N ARG A 119 6.89 3.93 15.44
CA ARG A 119 6.56 3.26 16.68
C ARG A 119 5.05 3.20 16.85
N TYR A 120 4.57 2.09 17.38
CA TYR A 120 3.16 1.85 17.61
C TYR A 120 2.92 1.42 19.05
N LYS A 121 1.85 1.91 19.62
CA LYS A 121 1.42 1.54 20.97
C LYS A 121 -0.10 1.40 20.97
N ASP A 122 -0.58 0.26 21.42
CA ASP A 122 -2.02 -0.04 21.50
C ASP A 122 -2.74 0.18 20.16
N GLY A 123 -2.06 -0.22 19.07
CA GLY A 123 -2.61 -0.13 17.72
C GLY A 123 -2.54 1.26 17.07
N VAL A 124 -1.91 2.24 17.74
CA VAL A 124 -1.84 3.61 17.26
C VAL A 124 -0.39 4.01 17.01
N ARG A 125 -0.14 4.65 15.87
CA ARG A 125 1.19 5.17 15.55
C ARG A 125 1.51 6.37 16.43
N ILE A 126 2.70 6.35 17.02
CA ILE A 126 3.21 7.44 17.85
C ILE A 126 4.11 8.32 17.00
N GLY A 127 3.64 9.54 16.69
CA GLY A 127 4.38 10.50 15.89
C GLY A 127 4.38 10.18 14.39
N GLU A 128 5.22 10.88 13.67
CA GLU A 128 5.37 10.70 12.23
C GLU A 128 6.40 9.60 11.92
N PRO A 129 6.29 8.92 10.76
CA PRO A 129 7.35 8.03 10.32
C PRO A 129 8.67 8.77 10.17
N ALA A 130 9.76 8.09 10.48
CA ALA A 130 11.10 8.66 10.42
C ALA A 130 12.03 7.75 9.60
N VAL A 131 13.20 8.30 9.26
CA VAL A 131 14.26 7.55 8.60
C VAL A 131 15.51 7.65 9.45
N SER A 132 16.18 6.52 9.66
CA SER A 132 17.40 6.43 10.49
C SER A 132 18.33 5.34 9.97
N PHE A 133 19.59 5.42 10.40
CA PHE A 133 20.56 4.37 10.10
C PHE A 133 20.32 3.11 10.91
#